data_6801ba8cdc17ccabffb998b9bb32bf4c
#
_entry.id   6801ba8cdc17ccabffb998b9bb32bf4c
#
_cell.length_a   1.000
_cell.length_b   1.000
_cell.length_c   1.000
_cell.angle_alpha   90.00
_cell.angle_beta   90.00
_cell.angle_gamma   90.00
#
_symmetry.space_group_name_H-M   'P 1'
#
loop_
_entity.id
_entity.type
_entity.pdbx_description
1 polymer ?
#
loop_
_entity_poly.entity_id
_entity_poly.type
_entity_poly.pdbx_seq_one_letter_code
_entity_poly.pdbx_strand_id
1 'polypeptide(L)'
;MNRAIAVITLCALGACSDMSIQPKQRSYSPLVGPAQTPPGVVAFLYRKPSAPPLTLALIERGRQRYRIFCTPCHSELGNGQGMIVQRGFPAPPSFDSERLLQAPTRHFVDVIAQGHGAMYSYAGRVPPADRWAIAAYIRALQKSQNASATDLAAAKAEATP
;
A
#
# COMPACT_ATOMS: atom_id res chain seq x y z
N MET A 1 20.31 -66.21 8.51
CA MET A 1 19.19 -65.53 7.79
C MET A 1 18.57 -64.40 8.60
N ASN A 2 18.46 -64.50 9.92
CA ASN A 2 17.77 -63.49 10.75
C ASN A 2 18.51 -62.14 11.02
N ARG A 3 19.82 -62.15 11.00
CA ARG A 3 20.62 -60.89 11.28
C ARG A 3 20.58 -59.88 10.13
N ALA A 4 20.60 -60.36 8.89
CA ALA A 4 20.52 -59.47 7.71
C ALA A 4 19.12 -58.82 7.59
N ILE A 5 18.06 -59.55 7.88
CA ILE A 5 16.68 -59.03 7.85
C ILE A 5 16.49 -57.96 8.95
N ALA A 6 17.02 -58.18 10.15
CA ALA A 6 16.95 -57.23 11.25
C ALA A 6 17.67 -55.90 10.92
N VAL A 7 18.83 -55.95 10.26
CA VAL A 7 19.57 -54.75 9.85
C VAL A 7 18.83 -53.96 8.75
N ILE A 8 18.23 -54.66 7.77
CA ILE A 8 17.47 -54.04 6.70
C ILE A 8 16.23 -53.36 7.27
N THR A 9 15.54 -54.00 8.22
CA THR A 9 14.37 -53.42 8.87
C THR A 9 14.72 -52.19 9.71
N LEU A 10 15.87 -52.19 10.39
CA LEU A 10 16.32 -51.06 11.19
C LEU A 10 16.74 -49.87 10.32
N CYS A 11 17.31 -50.11 9.16
CA CYS A 11 17.68 -49.04 8.18
C CYS A 11 16.42 -48.45 7.53
N ALA A 12 15.38 -49.23 7.29
CA ALA A 12 14.11 -48.75 6.71
C ALA A 12 13.30 -47.84 7.68
N LEU A 13 13.45 -48.07 8.99
CA LEU A 13 12.77 -47.23 10.00
C LEU A 13 13.49 -45.87 10.22
N GLY A 14 14.74 -45.73 9.84
CA GLY A 14 15.49 -44.47 9.94
C GLY A 14 15.34 -43.53 8.74
N ALA A 15 14.66 -43.96 7.66
CA ALA A 15 14.59 -43.22 6.42
C ALA A 15 13.43 -42.16 6.37
N CYS A 16 12.56 -42.14 7.36
CA CYS A 16 11.53 -41.11 7.47
C CYS A 16 12.08 -39.90 8.22
N SER A 17 12.91 -39.08 7.58
CA SER A 17 13.12 -37.72 8.05
C SER A 17 11.83 -36.94 7.74
N ASP A 18 11.08 -36.70 8.78
CA ASP A 18 9.97 -35.79 8.74
C ASP A 18 10.44 -34.45 8.15
N MET A 19 9.73 -33.93 7.14
CA MET A 19 10.05 -32.68 6.45
C MET A 19 9.81 -31.43 7.32
N SER A 20 9.63 -31.57 8.63
CA SER A 20 9.39 -30.48 9.58
C SER A 20 10.62 -29.56 9.70
N ILE A 21 11.82 -30.11 9.57
CA ILE A 21 13.07 -29.35 9.62
C ILE A 21 13.65 -29.23 8.20
N GLN A 22 13.35 -28.13 7.56
CA GLN A 22 13.90 -27.81 6.24
C GLN A 22 15.01 -26.75 6.36
N PRO A 23 16.09 -26.83 5.55
CA PRO A 23 17.12 -25.80 5.48
C PRO A 23 16.58 -24.58 4.72
N LYS A 24 15.52 -23.94 5.25
CA LYS A 24 14.94 -22.72 4.71
C LYS A 24 14.86 -21.66 5.79
N GLN A 25 15.00 -20.42 5.38
CA GLN A 25 14.79 -19.29 6.26
C GLN A 25 13.30 -19.15 6.58
N ARG A 26 12.94 -19.15 7.84
CA ARG A 26 11.57 -18.91 8.31
C ARG A 26 11.39 -17.42 8.56
N SER A 27 10.16 -16.89 8.41
CA SER A 27 9.84 -15.46 8.55
C SER A 27 10.29 -14.84 9.89
N TYR A 28 10.42 -15.67 10.94
CA TYR A 28 10.83 -15.23 12.28
C TYR A 28 12.17 -15.83 12.73
N SER A 29 12.93 -16.46 11.82
CA SER A 29 14.26 -16.92 12.16
C SER A 29 15.22 -15.74 12.28
N PRO A 30 16.06 -15.67 13.31
CA PRO A 30 17.12 -14.66 13.37
C PRO A 30 17.98 -14.75 12.10
N LEU A 31 18.22 -13.60 11.47
CA LEU A 31 19.16 -13.52 10.36
C LEU A 31 20.53 -13.85 10.89
N VAL A 32 21.10 -14.96 10.45
CA VAL A 32 22.50 -15.30 10.75
C VAL A 32 23.38 -14.50 9.78
N GLY A 33 23.80 -13.31 10.20
CA GLY A 33 24.65 -12.41 9.43
C GLY A 33 23.87 -11.42 8.54
N PRO A 34 24.54 -10.41 7.98
CA PRO A 34 23.92 -9.51 7.02
C PRO A 34 23.47 -10.31 5.80
N ALA A 35 22.22 -10.08 5.37
CA ALA A 35 21.68 -10.67 4.14
C ALA A 35 22.58 -10.26 2.95
N GLN A 36 23.50 -11.12 2.58
CA GLN A 36 24.35 -10.89 1.41
C GLN A 36 23.58 -11.29 0.17
N THR A 37 23.38 -10.34 -0.72
CA THR A 37 22.84 -10.62 -2.05
C THR A 37 23.84 -11.50 -2.81
N PRO A 38 23.42 -12.66 -3.35
CA PRO A 38 24.32 -13.49 -4.15
C PRO A 38 24.94 -12.72 -5.31
N PRO A 39 26.17 -13.04 -5.73
CA PRO A 39 26.77 -12.42 -6.92
C PRO A 39 25.86 -12.59 -8.16
N GLY A 40 25.70 -11.55 -8.94
CA GLY A 40 24.86 -11.56 -10.15
C GLY A 40 23.38 -11.31 -9.94
N VAL A 41 22.92 -11.13 -8.70
CA VAL A 41 21.54 -10.70 -8.43
C VAL A 41 21.38 -9.22 -8.75
N VAL A 42 20.48 -8.92 -9.66
CA VAL A 42 20.04 -7.55 -9.92
C VAL A 42 19.00 -7.20 -8.86
N ALA A 43 19.36 -6.32 -7.93
CA ALA A 43 18.40 -5.81 -6.95
C ALA A 43 17.25 -5.12 -7.68
N PHE A 44 16.02 -5.51 -7.38
CA PHE A 44 14.84 -4.76 -7.79
C PHE A 44 14.86 -3.42 -7.04
N LEU A 45 15.63 -2.48 -7.58
CA LEU A 45 15.67 -1.12 -7.05
C LEU A 45 14.31 -0.50 -7.27
N TYR A 46 13.51 -0.49 -6.23
CA TYR A 46 12.32 0.35 -6.19
C TYR A 46 12.77 1.82 -6.25
N ARG A 47 12.93 2.32 -7.47
CA ARG A 47 13.07 3.76 -7.68
C ARG A 47 11.79 4.40 -7.19
N LYS A 48 11.84 5.15 -6.11
CA LYS A 48 10.71 5.97 -5.69
C LYS A 48 10.35 6.90 -6.87
N PRO A 49 9.20 6.70 -7.54
CA PRO A 49 8.85 7.55 -8.67
C PRO A 49 8.83 9.02 -8.24
N SER A 50 9.39 9.89 -9.04
CA SER A 50 9.21 11.33 -8.89
C SER A 50 7.73 11.69 -9.04
N ALA A 51 7.32 12.81 -8.44
CA ALA A 51 5.97 13.32 -8.63
C ALA A 51 5.74 13.60 -10.13
N PRO A 52 4.69 13.06 -10.74
CA PRO A 52 4.32 13.41 -12.10
C PRO A 52 3.79 14.85 -12.15
N PRO A 53 3.77 15.48 -13.33
CA PRO A 53 3.12 16.78 -13.49
C PRO A 53 1.64 16.68 -13.14
N LEU A 54 1.12 17.71 -12.45
CA LEU A 54 -0.30 17.78 -12.11
C LEU A 54 -1.10 18.14 -13.37
N THR A 55 -1.97 17.22 -13.79
CA THR A 55 -2.86 17.39 -14.94
C THR A 55 -4.26 16.95 -14.59
N LEU A 56 -5.27 17.43 -15.33
CA LEU A 56 -6.65 16.99 -15.17
C LEU A 56 -6.77 15.46 -15.36
N ALA A 57 -6.06 14.91 -16.35
CA ALA A 57 -6.04 13.47 -16.59
C ALA A 57 -5.49 12.67 -15.40
N LEU A 58 -4.47 13.20 -14.70
CA LEU A 58 -3.94 12.59 -13.49
C LEU A 58 -4.98 12.60 -12.36
N ILE A 59 -5.67 13.71 -12.15
CA ILE A 59 -6.72 13.85 -11.12
C ILE A 59 -7.88 12.90 -11.43
N GLU A 60 -8.32 12.82 -12.68
CA GLU A 60 -9.41 11.95 -13.11
C GLU A 60 -9.04 10.46 -12.93
N ARG A 61 -7.81 10.08 -13.30
CA ARG A 61 -7.28 8.74 -12.99
C ARG A 61 -7.29 8.49 -11.48
N GLY A 62 -6.88 9.48 -10.69
CA GLY A 62 -6.91 9.42 -9.23
C GLY A 62 -8.31 9.19 -8.69
N ARG A 63 -9.31 9.90 -9.19
CA ARG A 63 -10.71 9.73 -8.84
C ARG A 63 -11.20 8.31 -9.07
N GLN A 64 -10.92 7.75 -10.25
CA GLN A 64 -11.30 6.38 -10.58
C GLN A 64 -10.69 5.37 -9.61
N ARG A 65 -9.39 5.52 -9.31
CA ARG A 65 -8.68 4.61 -8.40
C ARG A 65 -9.11 4.79 -6.95
N TYR A 66 -9.32 6.01 -6.52
CA TYR A 66 -9.85 6.34 -5.20
C TYR A 66 -11.19 5.65 -4.94
N ARG A 67 -12.11 5.72 -5.90
CA ARG A 67 -13.42 5.07 -5.81
C ARG A 67 -13.31 3.56 -5.62
N ILE A 68 -12.36 2.92 -6.26
CA ILE A 68 -12.18 1.46 -6.17
C ILE A 68 -11.56 1.05 -4.83
N PHE A 69 -10.49 1.73 -4.41
CA PHE A 69 -9.65 1.27 -3.32
C PHE A 69 -9.84 2.00 -1.99
N CYS A 70 -10.33 3.23 -2.01
CA CYS A 70 -10.29 4.12 -0.85
C CYS A 70 -11.66 4.42 -0.25
N THR A 71 -12.70 4.57 -1.08
CA THR A 71 -14.06 4.93 -0.62
C THR A 71 -14.66 3.97 0.39
N PRO A 72 -14.40 2.66 0.39
CA PRO A 72 -14.98 1.76 1.38
C PRO A 72 -14.68 2.19 2.83
N CYS A 73 -13.50 2.75 3.07
CA CYS A 73 -13.10 3.27 4.39
C CYS A 73 -13.21 4.80 4.47
N HIS A 74 -12.73 5.53 3.44
CA HIS A 74 -12.59 6.98 3.47
C HIS A 74 -13.84 7.74 3.01
N SER A 75 -14.84 7.08 2.43
CA SER A 75 -16.02 7.62 1.77
C SER A 75 -15.69 8.41 0.48
N GLU A 76 -16.71 8.80 -0.28
CA GLU A 76 -16.54 9.66 -1.48
C GLU A 76 -16.03 11.06 -1.11
N LEU A 77 -16.39 11.55 0.08
CA LEU A 77 -16.01 12.88 0.56
C LEU A 77 -14.66 12.90 1.30
N GLY A 78 -14.05 11.74 1.57
CA GLY A 78 -12.81 11.68 2.31
C GLY A 78 -12.91 12.00 3.81
N ASN A 79 -14.13 11.97 4.36
CA ASN A 79 -14.42 12.29 5.76
C ASN A 79 -14.27 11.11 6.73
N GLY A 80 -13.82 9.94 6.23
CA GLY A 80 -13.63 8.76 7.04
C GLY A 80 -14.90 7.99 7.39
N GLN A 81 -16.05 8.32 6.80
CA GLN A 81 -17.35 7.68 7.06
C GLN A 81 -17.71 6.66 5.99
N GLY A 82 -16.76 5.86 5.55
CA GLY A 82 -16.98 4.83 4.54
C GLY A 82 -17.86 3.68 5.04
N MET A 83 -18.38 2.88 4.12
CA MET A 83 -19.33 1.79 4.41
C MET A 83 -18.78 0.77 5.41
N ILE A 84 -17.48 0.48 5.37
CA ILE A 84 -16.85 -0.49 6.29
C ILE A 84 -16.77 0.09 7.71
N VAL A 85 -16.54 1.40 7.83
CA VAL A 85 -16.51 2.11 9.12
C VAL A 85 -17.88 2.06 9.79
N GLN A 86 -18.95 2.24 9.03
CA GLN A 86 -20.33 2.12 9.53
C GLN A 86 -20.65 0.70 10.04
N ARG A 87 -19.81 -0.28 9.72
CA ARG A 87 -19.92 -1.68 10.16
C ARG A 87 -18.89 -2.04 11.25
N GLY A 88 -18.31 -1.06 11.91
CA GLY A 88 -17.43 -1.25 13.07
C GLY A 88 -15.93 -1.25 12.78
N PHE A 89 -15.50 -0.97 11.53
CA PHE A 89 -14.07 -0.80 11.27
C PHE A 89 -13.60 0.56 11.83
N PRO A 90 -12.36 0.68 12.34
CA PRO A 90 -11.84 1.95 12.83
C PRO A 90 -11.90 3.05 11.78
N ALA A 91 -12.46 4.20 12.14
CA ALA A 91 -12.57 5.34 11.24
C ALA A 91 -11.20 5.94 10.92
N PRO A 92 -10.83 6.11 9.65
CA PRO A 92 -9.66 6.88 9.29
C PRO A 92 -9.91 8.36 9.55
N PRO A 93 -8.85 9.17 9.76
CA PRO A 93 -9.01 10.62 9.89
C PRO A 93 -9.58 11.21 8.60
N SER A 94 -10.41 12.25 8.74
CA SER A 94 -10.85 13.06 7.60
C SER A 94 -9.66 13.70 6.89
N PHE A 95 -9.68 13.73 5.55
CA PHE A 95 -8.67 14.44 4.77
C PHE A 95 -8.72 15.96 5.01
N ASP A 96 -9.81 16.50 5.52
CA ASP A 96 -9.95 17.91 5.92
C ASP A 96 -9.37 18.23 7.29
N SER A 97 -8.85 17.25 8.02
CA SER A 97 -8.15 17.54 9.26
C SER A 97 -6.94 18.44 8.99
N GLU A 98 -6.72 19.44 9.85
CA GLU A 98 -5.62 20.42 9.69
C GLU A 98 -4.29 19.74 9.43
N ARG A 99 -3.98 18.69 10.18
CA ARG A 99 -2.76 17.90 10.01
C ARG A 99 -2.61 17.36 8.58
N LEU A 100 -3.68 16.89 7.94
CA LEU A 100 -3.63 16.31 6.60
C LEU A 100 -3.72 17.39 5.50
N LEU A 101 -4.34 18.53 5.77
CA LEU A 101 -4.28 19.69 4.88
C LEU A 101 -2.83 20.21 4.74
N GLN A 102 -2.09 20.25 5.85
CA GLN A 102 -0.70 20.72 5.88
C GLN A 102 0.33 19.64 5.47
N ALA A 103 -0.04 18.36 5.49
CA ALA A 103 0.89 17.28 5.12
C ALA A 103 1.33 17.42 3.66
N PRO A 104 2.58 17.09 3.29
CA PRO A 104 3.00 17.10 1.88
C PRO A 104 2.26 16.02 1.08
N THR A 105 2.01 16.25 -0.20
CA THR A 105 1.31 15.28 -1.09
C THR A 105 1.97 13.89 -1.05
N ARG A 106 3.29 13.86 -0.93
CA ARG A 106 4.08 12.63 -0.76
C ARG A 106 3.63 11.78 0.42
N HIS A 107 3.17 12.41 1.51
CA HIS A 107 2.64 11.69 2.67
C HIS A 107 1.55 10.68 2.29
N PHE A 108 0.59 11.09 1.44
CA PHE A 108 -0.47 10.19 0.98
C PHE A 108 0.08 9.03 0.15
N VAL A 109 1.05 9.29 -0.73
CA VAL A 109 1.71 8.26 -1.54
C VAL A 109 2.41 7.22 -0.66
N ASP A 110 3.12 7.67 0.37
CA ASP A 110 3.87 6.81 1.27
C ASP A 110 2.92 6.00 2.17
N VAL A 111 1.84 6.61 2.69
CA VAL A 111 0.81 5.90 3.47
C VAL A 111 0.09 4.84 2.63
N ILE A 112 -0.27 5.14 1.38
CA ILE A 112 -0.87 4.15 0.47
C ILE A 112 0.12 2.99 0.22
N ALA A 113 1.40 3.29 0.09
CA ALA A 113 2.43 2.28 -0.18
C ALA A 113 2.74 1.42 1.05
N GLN A 114 2.83 2.00 2.23
CA GLN A 114 3.33 1.33 3.43
C GLN A 114 2.22 0.87 4.38
N GLY A 115 1.04 1.50 4.28
CA GLY A 115 -0.02 1.38 5.27
C GLY A 115 0.21 2.31 6.46
N HIS A 116 -0.79 2.43 7.33
CA HIS A 116 -0.71 3.19 8.57
C HIS A 116 -1.79 2.72 9.55
N GLY A 117 -1.41 2.30 10.74
CA GLY A 117 -2.36 1.79 11.74
C GLY A 117 -3.18 0.62 11.20
N ALA A 118 -4.51 0.75 11.19
CA ALA A 118 -5.43 -0.25 10.67
C ALA A 118 -5.47 -0.31 9.13
N MET A 119 -4.91 0.68 8.44
CA MET A 119 -4.81 0.68 6.98
C MET A 119 -3.63 -0.18 6.53
N TYR A 120 -3.89 -1.26 5.80
CA TYR A 120 -2.78 -2.07 5.26
C TYR A 120 -2.06 -1.38 4.11
N SER A 121 -0.88 -1.91 3.77
CA SER A 121 -0.15 -1.56 2.56
C SER A 121 -0.95 -1.92 1.30
N TYR A 122 -1.06 -0.96 0.39
CA TYR A 122 -1.62 -1.15 -0.94
C TYR A 122 -0.53 -1.30 -2.02
N ALA A 123 0.73 -1.49 -1.61
CA ALA A 123 1.86 -1.58 -2.55
C ALA A 123 1.67 -2.62 -3.66
N GLY A 124 1.09 -3.77 -3.32
CA GLY A 124 0.84 -4.86 -4.28
C GLY A 124 -0.40 -4.69 -5.16
N ARG A 125 -1.30 -3.74 -4.82
CA ARG A 125 -2.59 -3.56 -5.51
C ARG A 125 -2.68 -2.26 -6.28
N VAL A 126 -2.00 -1.22 -5.81
CA VAL A 126 -2.02 0.12 -6.40
C VAL A 126 -0.62 0.43 -6.93
N PRO A 127 -0.42 0.45 -8.25
CA PRO A 127 0.87 0.78 -8.86
C PRO A 127 1.38 2.17 -8.44
N PRO A 128 2.68 2.41 -8.46
CA PRO A 128 3.27 3.70 -8.02
C PRO A 128 2.68 4.92 -8.71
N ALA A 129 2.40 4.85 -10.02
CA ALA A 129 1.76 5.94 -10.76
C ALA A 129 0.35 6.24 -10.26
N ASP A 130 -0.45 5.19 -9.98
CA ASP A 130 -1.80 5.33 -9.45
C ASP A 130 -1.82 5.90 -8.02
N ARG A 131 -0.78 5.64 -7.21
CA ARG A 131 -0.66 6.26 -5.87
C ARG A 131 -0.50 7.78 -5.96
N TRP A 132 0.29 8.26 -6.92
CA TRP A 132 0.41 9.70 -7.20
C TRP A 132 -0.90 10.28 -7.74
N ALA A 133 -1.59 9.56 -8.61
CA ALA A 133 -2.90 9.98 -9.13
C ALA A 133 -3.93 10.09 -7.99
N ILE A 134 -4.01 9.09 -7.10
CA ILE A 134 -4.88 9.13 -5.92
C ILE A 134 -4.52 10.31 -5.00
N ALA A 135 -3.23 10.53 -4.74
CA ALA A 135 -2.79 11.65 -3.93
C ALA A 135 -3.15 13.00 -4.55
N ALA A 136 -3.05 13.15 -5.87
CA ALA A 136 -3.50 14.34 -6.60
C ALA A 136 -5.01 14.54 -6.48
N TYR A 137 -5.80 13.46 -6.58
CA TYR A 137 -7.25 13.54 -6.37
C TYR A 137 -7.61 13.91 -4.93
N ILE A 138 -6.93 13.37 -3.92
CA ILE A 138 -7.14 13.78 -2.51
C ILE A 138 -6.89 15.27 -2.35
N ARG A 139 -5.87 15.84 -2.99
CA ARG A 139 -5.63 17.28 -2.99
C ARG A 139 -6.74 18.08 -3.66
N ALA A 140 -7.22 17.62 -4.79
CA ALA A 140 -8.36 18.24 -5.46
C ALA A 140 -9.63 18.19 -4.58
N LEU A 141 -9.86 17.06 -3.89
CA LEU A 141 -10.97 16.90 -2.96
C LEU A 141 -10.87 17.87 -1.78
N GLN A 142 -9.70 17.96 -1.14
CA GLN A 142 -9.40 18.95 -0.08
C GLN A 142 -9.65 20.37 -0.57
N LYS A 143 -9.15 20.71 -1.76
CA LYS A 143 -9.34 22.05 -2.34
C LYS A 143 -10.81 22.37 -2.62
N SER A 144 -11.57 21.42 -3.14
CA SER A 144 -13.00 21.61 -3.41
C SER A 144 -13.84 21.85 -2.15
N GLN A 145 -13.43 21.26 -1.03
CA GLN A 145 -14.13 21.40 0.26
C GLN A 145 -13.72 22.65 1.03
N ASN A 146 -12.50 23.16 0.75
CA ASN A 146 -11.91 24.34 1.40
C ASN A 146 -11.66 25.49 0.41
N ALA A 147 -12.48 25.59 -0.65
CA ALA A 147 -12.30 26.63 -1.65
C ALA A 147 -12.61 28.02 -1.07
N SER A 148 -11.68 28.95 -1.21
CA SER A 148 -11.89 30.35 -0.86
C SER A 148 -12.75 31.06 -1.91
N ALA A 149 -13.30 32.24 -1.57
CA ALA A 149 -13.99 33.07 -2.52
C ALA A 149 -13.11 33.46 -3.73
N THR A 150 -11.81 33.62 -3.51
CA THR A 150 -10.83 33.87 -4.57
C THR A 150 -10.68 32.68 -5.52
N ASP A 151 -10.63 31.46 -4.99
CA ASP A 151 -10.56 30.25 -5.81
C ASP A 151 -11.80 30.09 -6.68
N LEU A 152 -12.99 30.39 -6.13
CA LEU A 152 -14.25 30.34 -6.87
C LEU A 152 -14.32 31.40 -7.96
N ALA A 153 -13.79 32.61 -7.71
CA ALA A 153 -13.71 33.65 -8.70
C ALA A 153 -12.79 33.29 -9.86
N ALA A 154 -11.61 32.74 -9.55
CA ALA A 154 -10.67 32.26 -10.55
C ALA A 154 -11.26 31.15 -11.43
N ALA A 155 -11.91 30.13 -10.81
CA ALA A 155 -12.54 29.04 -11.53
C ALA A 155 -13.68 29.53 -12.46
N LYS A 156 -14.45 30.54 -12.03
CA LYS A 156 -15.47 31.16 -12.89
C LYS A 156 -14.88 31.90 -14.07
N ALA A 157 -13.77 32.61 -13.87
CA ALA A 157 -13.10 33.33 -14.96
C ALA A 157 -12.55 32.37 -16.04
N GLU A 158 -12.01 31.22 -15.63
CA GLU A 158 -11.52 30.19 -16.55
C GLU A 158 -12.64 29.42 -17.27
N ALA A 159 -13.84 29.32 -16.66
CA ALA A 159 -14.99 28.62 -17.24
C ALA A 159 -15.81 29.49 -18.21
N THR A 160 -15.49 30.78 -18.34
CA THR A 160 -16.18 31.68 -19.28
C THR A 160 -15.45 31.60 -20.62
N PRO A 161 -16.11 31.13 -21.71
CA PRO A 161 -15.52 30.95 -23.03
C PRO A 161 -15.17 32.30 -23.71
#